data_4cf0f1dc0a5dcb439f91c4a2285cb4a0
#
_entry.id   4cf0f1dc0a5dcb439f91c4a2285cb4a0
#
_cell.length_a   1.000
_cell.length_b   1.000
_cell.length_c   1.000
_cell.angle_alpha   90.00
_cell.angle_beta   90.00
_cell.angle_gamma   90.00
#
_symmetry.space_group_name_H-M   'P 1'
#
loop_
_entity.id
_entity.type
_entity.pdbx_description
1 polymer ?
#
loop_
_entity_poly.entity_id
_entity_poly.type
_entity_poly.pdbx_seq_one_letter_code
_entity_poly.pdbx_strand_id
1 'polypeptide(L)'
;MKKYDTLYKNGKIFTSDDHNLYAESMAVKDGKIAWIGKNGQIDESDAAEIVDLDGRRVLPGFVDCHMHAIMLADCCQQISALPPVVSSIEDLINKIRDSRKEQSAGQW
;
A
#
# COMPACT_ATOMS: atom_id res chain seq x y z
N MET A 1 4.29 -29.39 15.97
CA MET A 1 3.59 -28.60 14.92
C MET A 1 3.75 -27.14 15.32
N LYS A 2 4.14 -26.26 14.39
CA LYS A 2 4.31 -24.84 14.71
C LYS A 2 2.97 -24.19 14.99
N LYS A 3 2.91 -23.32 16.01
CA LYS A 3 1.68 -22.65 16.43
C LYS A 3 1.26 -21.56 15.45
N TYR A 4 2.25 -20.89 14.85
CA TYR A 4 2.06 -19.80 13.88
C TYR A 4 2.75 -20.12 12.55
N ASP A 5 2.23 -19.58 11.47
CA ASP A 5 2.86 -19.69 10.16
C ASP A 5 4.01 -18.68 10.04
N THR A 6 3.75 -17.42 10.36
CA THR A 6 4.74 -16.34 10.30
C THR A 6 4.69 -15.47 11.54
N LEU A 7 5.84 -15.13 12.09
CA LEU A 7 6.03 -14.12 13.13
C LEU A 7 6.76 -12.91 12.53
N TYR A 8 6.10 -11.78 12.51
CA TYR A 8 6.69 -10.47 12.21
C TYR A 8 7.17 -9.83 13.51
N LYS A 9 8.42 -9.37 13.56
CA LYS A 9 9.01 -8.75 14.75
C LYS A 9 9.72 -7.43 14.42
N ASN A 10 10.05 -6.66 15.44
CA ASN A 10 10.78 -5.38 15.34
C ASN A 10 10.06 -4.37 14.44
N GLY A 11 8.73 -4.35 14.44
CA GLY A 11 7.94 -3.40 13.67
C GLY A 11 7.44 -2.20 14.46
N LYS A 12 6.83 -1.26 13.74
CA LYS A 12 5.98 -0.19 14.28
C LYS A 12 4.58 -0.40 13.74
N ILE A 13 3.83 -1.27 14.41
CA ILE A 13 2.54 -1.78 13.93
C ILE A 13 1.43 -0.92 14.52
N PHE A 14 0.66 -0.25 13.66
CA PHE A 14 -0.56 0.45 14.04
C PHE A 14 -1.74 -0.53 13.95
N THR A 15 -2.42 -0.76 15.07
CA THR A 15 -3.42 -1.84 15.18
C THR A 15 -4.85 -1.39 14.85
N SER A 16 -5.12 -0.10 14.90
CA SER A 16 -6.48 0.48 14.89
C SER A 16 -7.37 0.04 16.06
N ASP A 17 -6.78 -0.48 17.15
CA ASP A 17 -7.46 -0.81 18.39
C ASP A 17 -7.20 0.29 19.42
N ASP A 18 -8.25 0.97 19.87
CA ASP A 18 -8.17 2.10 20.80
C ASP A 18 -7.53 1.74 22.15
N HIS A 19 -7.57 0.47 22.54
CA HIS A 19 -6.96 -0.01 23.78
C HIS A 19 -5.48 -0.38 23.61
N ASN A 20 -5.02 -0.62 22.37
CA ASN A 20 -3.66 -1.04 22.08
C ASN A 20 -3.22 -0.54 20.69
N LEU A 21 -3.14 0.79 20.53
CA LEU A 21 -2.88 1.46 19.25
C LEU A 21 -1.59 1.01 18.53
N TYR A 22 -0.57 0.59 19.30
CA TYR A 22 0.75 0.27 18.73
C TYR A 22 1.29 -1.05 19.28
N ALA A 23 1.82 -1.86 18.38
CA ALA A 23 2.51 -3.10 18.67
C ALA A 23 3.88 -3.15 17.97
N GLU A 24 4.71 -4.10 18.33
CA GLU A 24 6.05 -4.31 17.78
C GLU A 24 6.16 -5.62 17.01
N SER A 25 5.27 -6.57 17.33
CA SER A 25 5.25 -7.91 16.74
C SER A 25 3.84 -8.38 16.46
N MET A 26 3.71 -9.25 15.46
CA MET A 26 2.44 -9.82 15.02
C MET A 26 2.67 -11.24 14.52
N ALA A 27 1.84 -12.20 14.96
CA ALA A 27 1.85 -13.56 14.46
C ALA A 27 0.62 -13.86 13.60
N VAL A 28 0.86 -14.52 12.47
CA VAL A 28 -0.16 -14.91 11.49
C VAL A 28 -0.32 -16.43 11.52
N LYS A 29 -1.56 -16.88 11.45
CA LYS A 29 -1.95 -18.28 11.29
C LYS A 29 -3.13 -18.38 10.32
N ASP A 30 -3.02 -19.26 9.33
CA ASP A 30 -4.06 -19.53 8.33
C ASP A 30 -4.59 -18.23 7.66
N GLY A 31 -3.66 -17.32 7.33
CA GLY A 31 -3.98 -16.04 6.69
C GLY A 31 -4.64 -14.99 7.59
N LYS A 32 -4.70 -15.24 8.92
CA LYS A 32 -5.30 -14.32 9.89
C LYS A 32 -4.29 -13.89 10.94
N ILE A 33 -4.45 -12.68 11.47
CA ILE A 33 -3.70 -12.22 12.63
C ILE A 33 -4.18 -13.05 13.84
N ALA A 34 -3.30 -13.90 14.35
CA ALA A 34 -3.60 -14.78 15.48
C ALA A 34 -3.14 -14.18 16.81
N TRP A 35 -2.17 -13.27 16.77
CA TRP A 35 -1.66 -12.58 17.93
C TRP A 35 -0.98 -11.26 17.52
N ILE A 36 -1.04 -10.26 18.40
CA ILE A 36 -0.36 -8.97 18.24
C ILE A 36 0.10 -8.47 19.63
N GLY A 37 1.30 -7.89 19.69
CA GLY A 37 1.86 -7.38 20.94
C GLY A 37 3.28 -6.86 20.82
N LYS A 38 4.07 -6.98 21.93
CA LYS A 38 5.45 -6.51 21.97
C LYS A 38 6.44 -7.61 21.61
N ASN A 39 7.63 -7.21 21.19
CA ASN A 39 8.75 -8.13 20.98
C ASN A 39 9.02 -8.98 22.24
N GLY A 40 9.36 -10.25 22.02
CA GLY A 40 9.71 -11.18 23.10
C GLY A 40 8.53 -11.75 23.90
N GLN A 41 7.29 -11.38 23.59
CA GLN A 41 6.10 -11.96 24.24
C GLN A 41 5.67 -13.32 23.66
N ILE A 42 6.20 -13.67 22.48
CA ILE A 42 6.02 -14.99 21.85
C ILE A 42 7.40 -15.62 21.68
N ASP A 43 7.50 -16.94 21.89
CA ASP A 43 8.68 -17.70 21.53
C ASP A 43 8.79 -17.80 20.00
N GLU A 44 9.92 -17.36 19.46
CA GLU A 44 10.20 -17.43 18.02
C GLU A 44 10.16 -18.87 17.49
N SER A 45 10.42 -19.85 18.36
CA SER A 45 10.32 -21.27 18.00
C SER A 45 8.89 -21.73 17.71
N ASP A 46 7.87 -20.98 18.11
CA ASP A 46 6.47 -21.25 17.81
C ASP A 46 6.06 -20.93 16.36
N ALA A 47 6.85 -20.12 15.64
CA ALA A 47 6.60 -19.77 14.26
C ALA A 47 7.36 -20.65 13.27
N ALA A 48 6.77 -20.89 12.10
CA ALA A 48 7.43 -21.59 11.01
C ALA A 48 8.39 -20.68 10.26
N GLU A 49 8.03 -19.41 10.12
CA GLU A 49 8.81 -18.35 9.48
C GLU A 49 8.91 -17.13 10.40
N ILE A 50 10.07 -16.45 10.37
CA ILE A 50 10.29 -15.20 11.11
C ILE A 50 10.69 -14.14 10.12
N VAL A 51 9.98 -13.00 10.17
CA VAL A 51 10.24 -11.82 9.36
C VAL A 51 10.63 -10.67 10.27
N ASP A 52 11.86 -10.19 10.15
CA ASP A 52 12.29 -8.98 10.84
C ASP A 52 11.87 -7.75 10.03
N LEU A 53 11.06 -6.90 10.63
CA LEU A 53 10.55 -5.68 10.02
C LEU A 53 11.55 -4.53 10.05
N ASP A 54 12.64 -4.65 10.82
CA ASP A 54 13.70 -3.65 10.91
C ASP A 54 13.16 -2.22 11.12
N GLY A 55 12.24 -2.06 12.06
CA GLY A 55 11.62 -0.78 12.41
C GLY A 55 10.61 -0.25 11.39
N ARG A 56 10.28 -1.00 10.35
CA ARG A 56 9.28 -0.61 9.33
C ARG A 56 7.89 -0.45 9.95
N ARG A 57 7.13 0.45 9.36
CA ARG A 57 5.73 0.68 9.75
C ARG A 57 4.83 -0.34 9.08
N VAL A 58 3.89 -0.86 9.86
CA VAL A 58 2.80 -1.73 9.38
C VAL A 58 1.48 -1.06 9.72
N LEU A 59 0.61 -0.99 8.74
CA LEU A 59 -0.72 -0.38 8.82
C LEU A 59 -1.75 -1.37 8.28
N PRO A 60 -3.00 -1.32 8.76
CA PRO A 60 -4.10 -1.98 8.05
C PRO A 60 -4.19 -1.51 6.60
N GLY A 61 -4.65 -2.38 5.70
CA GLY A 61 -4.93 -2.00 4.32
C GLY A 61 -5.95 -0.87 4.26
N PHE A 62 -5.77 0.05 3.31
CA PHE A 62 -6.68 1.16 3.14
C PHE A 62 -7.97 0.73 2.44
N VAL A 63 -9.10 1.21 2.95
CA VAL A 63 -10.41 1.07 2.32
C VAL A 63 -10.90 2.47 1.98
N ASP A 64 -10.97 2.79 0.69
CA ASP A 64 -11.58 4.02 0.23
C ASP A 64 -13.09 3.80 0.06
N CYS A 65 -13.88 4.31 1.00
CA CYS A 65 -15.34 4.17 0.97
C CYS A 65 -16.04 5.31 0.22
N HIS A 66 -15.29 6.28 -0.31
CA HIS A 66 -15.85 7.36 -1.13
C HIS A 66 -14.90 7.70 -2.27
N MET A 67 -15.13 7.09 -3.42
CA MET A 67 -14.30 7.32 -4.61
C MET A 67 -15.16 7.47 -5.87
N HIS A 68 -14.63 8.20 -6.83
CA HIS A 68 -15.21 8.36 -8.16
C HIS A 68 -14.48 7.47 -9.18
N ALA A 69 -14.66 6.14 -9.07
CA ALA A 69 -13.91 5.16 -9.85
C ALA A 69 -14.03 5.37 -11.38
N ILE A 70 -15.22 5.73 -11.87
CA ILE A 70 -15.44 5.98 -13.30
C ILE A 70 -14.71 7.23 -13.74
N MET A 71 -14.78 8.31 -12.96
CA MET A 71 -14.05 9.55 -13.26
C MET A 71 -12.55 9.35 -13.23
N LEU A 72 -12.03 8.58 -12.28
CA LEU A 72 -10.62 8.25 -12.22
C LEU A 72 -10.19 7.45 -13.45
N ALA A 73 -10.96 6.44 -13.85
CA ALA A 73 -10.68 5.63 -15.03
C ALA A 73 -10.64 6.48 -16.32
N ASP A 74 -11.57 7.43 -16.45
CA ASP A 74 -11.61 8.39 -17.56
C ASP A 74 -10.39 9.32 -17.54
N CYS A 75 -10.07 9.91 -16.38
CA CYS A 75 -8.88 10.76 -16.21
C CYS A 75 -7.56 10.02 -16.50
N CYS A 76 -7.48 8.71 -16.22
CA CYS A 76 -6.28 7.91 -16.52
C CYS A 76 -6.05 7.72 -18.03
N GLN A 77 -7.07 7.92 -18.86
CA GLN A 77 -6.97 7.87 -20.33
C GLN A 77 -6.70 9.24 -20.95
N GLN A 78 -6.76 10.30 -20.17
CA GLN A 78 -6.55 11.67 -20.63
C GLN A 78 -5.09 12.12 -20.44
N ILE A 79 -4.71 13.18 -21.13
CA ILE A 79 -3.40 13.82 -20.96
C ILE A 79 -3.42 14.58 -19.62
N SER A 80 -2.63 14.13 -18.65
CA SER A 80 -2.49 14.86 -17.40
C SER A 80 -1.73 16.17 -17.62
N ALA A 81 -2.36 17.29 -17.26
CA ALA A 81 -1.76 18.61 -17.25
C ALA A 81 -1.26 19.06 -15.85
N LEU A 82 -1.13 18.12 -14.92
CA LEU A 82 -0.75 18.39 -13.53
C LEU A 82 0.72 18.06 -13.26
N PRO A 83 1.38 18.82 -12.34
CA PRO A 83 2.69 18.45 -11.81
C PRO A 83 2.68 17.05 -11.15
N PRO A 84 3.80 16.30 -11.19
CA PRO A 84 5.08 16.66 -11.82
C PRO A 84 5.16 16.37 -13.32
N VAL A 85 4.09 15.85 -13.94
CA VAL A 85 4.07 15.42 -15.34
C VAL A 85 4.17 16.59 -16.30
N VAL A 86 3.52 17.70 -15.97
CA VAL A 86 3.52 18.96 -16.72
C VAL A 86 3.82 20.09 -15.74
N SER A 87 4.92 20.80 -15.96
CA SER A 87 5.38 21.91 -15.12
C SER A 87 5.41 23.24 -15.87
N SER A 88 5.29 23.21 -17.20
CA SER A 88 5.30 24.38 -18.06
C SER A 88 4.32 24.24 -19.24
N ILE A 89 4.04 25.36 -19.91
CA ILE A 89 3.24 25.37 -21.15
C ILE A 89 3.94 24.55 -22.24
N GLU A 90 5.25 24.59 -22.30
CA GLU A 90 6.04 23.83 -23.27
C GLU A 90 5.91 22.32 -23.04
N ASP A 91 5.95 21.86 -21.78
CA ASP A 91 5.71 20.47 -21.42
C ASP A 91 4.32 20.00 -21.89
N LEU A 92 3.30 20.83 -21.67
CA LEU A 92 1.93 20.52 -22.10
C LEU A 92 1.84 20.39 -23.62
N ILE A 93 2.43 21.32 -24.36
CA ILE A 93 2.44 21.28 -25.84
C ILE A 93 3.15 20.01 -26.34
N ASN A 94 4.26 19.65 -25.74
CA ASN A 94 5.00 18.44 -26.10
C ASN A 94 4.19 17.18 -25.81
N LYS A 95 3.54 17.11 -24.65
CA LYS A 95 2.63 16.01 -24.29
C LYS A 95 1.49 15.84 -25.32
N ILE A 96 0.85 16.93 -25.71
CA ILE A 96 -0.21 16.92 -26.73
C ILE A 96 0.33 16.43 -28.08
N ARG A 97 1.52 16.90 -28.50
CA ARG A 97 2.14 16.46 -29.74
C ARG A 97 2.45 14.98 -29.76
N ASP A 98 2.93 14.45 -28.64
CA ASP A 98 3.29 13.04 -28.53
C ASP A 98 2.04 12.15 -28.52
N SER A 99 1.02 12.51 -27.76
CA SER A 99 -0.26 11.78 -27.75
C SER A 99 -0.92 11.75 -29.14
N ARG A 100 -0.83 12.85 -29.90
CA ARG A 100 -1.40 12.93 -31.25
C ARG A 100 -0.74 11.96 -32.24
N LYS A 101 0.51 11.56 -32.05
CA LYS A 101 1.19 10.59 -32.94
C LYS A 101 0.56 9.22 -32.93
N GLU A 102 -0.12 8.87 -31.83
CA GLU A 102 -0.74 7.56 -31.62
C GLU A 102 -2.24 7.56 -31.99
N GLN A 103 -2.81 8.72 -32.30
CA GLN A 103 -4.23 8.87 -32.57
C GLN A 103 -4.55 8.81 -34.06
N SER A 104 -5.66 8.16 -34.38
CA SER A 104 -6.24 8.16 -35.73
C SER A 104 -6.94 9.50 -36.06
N ALA A 105 -7.11 9.82 -37.32
CA ALA A 105 -7.85 11.01 -37.74
C ALA A 105 -9.31 10.96 -37.23
N GLY A 106 -9.75 12.02 -36.54
CA GLY A 106 -11.10 12.11 -35.95
C GLY A 106 -11.25 11.50 -34.56
N GLN A 107 -10.19 10.99 -33.98
CA GLN A 107 -10.16 10.54 -32.59
C GLN A 107 -9.88 11.75 -31.66
N TRP A 108 -10.64 11.83 -30.55
CA TRP A 108 -10.56 12.90 -29.55
C TRP A 108 -9.90 12.35 -28.28
#